data_9b58919705503cc80119ceb824237d6c
#
_entry.id   9b58919705503cc80119ceb824237d6c
#
_cell.length_a   1.000
_cell.length_b   1.000
_cell.length_c   1.000
_cell.angle_alpha   90.00
_cell.angle_beta   90.00
_cell.angle_gamma   90.00
#
_symmetry.space_group_name_H-M   'P 1'
#
loop_
_entity.id
_entity.type
_entity.pdbx_description
1 polymer ?
#
loop_
_entity_poly.entity_id
_entity_poly.type
_entity_poly.pdbx_seq_one_letter_code
_entity_poly.pdbx_strand_id
1 'polypeptide(L)'
;DKHLSALRVEVDIKRNPWYTLRLVVLPVVIFVMLSWSVFWMDRSSVGDRMDISFIGILTVVAYQIMFSADLPKVAYLTILMSFMIISFLTMSANVVVNLIVAALDNRGLYAEGNRVDWHCRYLFPIAYVLLNLIADSFLYSTA
;
A
#
# COMPACT_ATOMS: atom_id res chain seq x y z
N ASP A 1 -0.85 -16.97 58.03
CA ASP A 1 -0.20 -15.98 57.17
C ASP A 1 0.55 -16.69 56.03
N LYS A 2 -0.11 -16.83 54.91
CA LYS A 2 0.51 -17.38 53.70
C LYS A 2 0.96 -16.21 52.85
N HIS A 3 2.23 -15.90 52.91
CA HIS A 3 2.89 -15.02 51.97
C HIS A 3 2.96 -15.71 50.61
N LEU A 4 2.00 -15.41 49.72
CA LEU A 4 2.02 -15.77 48.33
C LEU A 4 3.08 -14.85 47.66
N SER A 5 4.28 -15.37 47.48
CA SER A 5 5.32 -14.74 46.63
C SER A 5 4.82 -14.77 45.21
N ALA A 6 4.26 -13.65 44.75
CA ALA A 6 3.98 -13.44 43.33
C ALA A 6 5.32 -13.25 42.61
N LEU A 7 5.80 -14.27 41.94
CA LEU A 7 6.90 -14.20 41.01
C LEU A 7 6.43 -13.39 39.81
N ARG A 8 6.72 -12.09 39.80
CA ARG A 8 6.52 -11.22 38.65
C ARG A 8 7.70 -11.43 37.69
N VAL A 9 7.52 -12.33 36.72
CA VAL A 9 8.49 -12.49 35.62
C VAL A 9 8.24 -11.37 34.64
N GLU A 10 9.01 -10.30 34.74
CA GLU A 10 9.10 -9.26 33.71
C GLU A 10 9.94 -9.81 32.55
N VAL A 11 9.25 -10.38 31.55
CA VAL A 11 9.93 -10.75 30.30
C VAL A 11 10.02 -9.48 29.44
N ASP A 12 11.19 -8.87 29.47
CA ASP A 12 11.53 -7.72 28.63
C ASP A 12 11.69 -8.21 27.18
N ILE A 13 10.58 -8.41 26.48
CA ILE A 13 10.57 -8.78 25.06
C ILE A 13 10.91 -7.52 24.26
N LYS A 14 12.17 -7.29 24.03
CA LYS A 14 12.69 -6.26 23.14
C LYS A 14 12.31 -6.65 21.69
N ARG A 15 11.04 -6.41 21.31
CA ARG A 15 10.59 -6.59 19.94
C ARG A 15 11.39 -5.65 19.04
N ASN A 16 12.12 -6.23 18.10
CA ASN A 16 12.90 -5.47 17.14
C ASN A 16 11.90 -4.84 16.12
N PRO A 17 11.59 -3.53 16.22
CA PRO A 17 10.56 -2.91 15.39
C PRO A 17 10.89 -3.00 13.90
N TRP A 18 12.18 -3.07 13.55
CA TRP A 18 12.68 -3.23 12.20
C TRP A 18 12.26 -4.53 11.51
N TYR A 19 12.15 -5.62 12.28
CA TYR A 19 11.71 -6.90 11.73
C TYR A 19 10.24 -6.84 11.30
N THR A 20 9.38 -6.31 12.16
CA THR A 20 7.93 -6.17 11.88
C THR A 20 7.70 -5.18 10.75
N LEU A 21 8.41 -4.05 10.75
CA LEU A 21 8.31 -3.05 9.69
C LEU A 21 8.68 -3.65 8.32
N ARG A 22 9.80 -4.36 8.25
CA ARG A 22 10.26 -5.01 7.01
C ARG A 22 9.29 -6.09 6.55
N LEU A 23 8.72 -6.88 7.46
CA LEU A 23 7.77 -7.95 7.15
C LEU A 23 6.49 -7.42 6.52
N VAL A 24 6.04 -6.22 6.89
CA VAL A 24 4.82 -5.61 6.37
C VAL A 24 5.09 -4.75 5.15
N VAL A 25 6.09 -3.88 5.21
CA VAL A 25 6.37 -2.89 4.16
C VAL A 25 6.81 -3.59 2.87
N LEU A 26 7.65 -4.62 2.96
CA LEU A 26 8.21 -5.28 1.80
C LEU A 26 7.14 -5.91 0.88
N PRO A 27 6.20 -6.74 1.39
CA PRO A 27 5.14 -7.28 0.53
C PRO A 27 4.26 -6.19 -0.07
N VAL A 28 3.89 -5.18 0.70
CA VAL A 28 3.03 -4.09 0.21
C VAL A 28 3.73 -3.31 -0.92
N VAL A 29 5.02 -3.00 -0.78
CA VAL A 29 5.81 -2.36 -1.85
C VAL A 29 5.84 -3.22 -3.10
N ILE A 30 6.04 -4.53 -2.96
CA ILE A 30 6.03 -5.46 -4.11
C ILE A 30 4.67 -5.41 -4.82
N PHE A 31 3.55 -5.43 -4.10
CA PHE A 31 2.22 -5.35 -4.69
C PHE A 31 1.96 -4.00 -5.36
N VAL A 32 2.42 -2.90 -4.77
CA VAL A 32 2.35 -1.57 -5.40
C VAL A 32 3.15 -1.56 -6.71
N MET A 33 4.36 -2.11 -6.71
CA MET A 33 5.19 -2.23 -7.91
C MET A 33 4.52 -3.09 -9.01
N LEU A 34 3.92 -4.23 -8.62
CA LEU A 34 3.14 -5.06 -9.54
C LEU A 34 1.94 -4.31 -10.12
N SER A 35 1.23 -3.54 -9.30
CA SER A 35 0.13 -2.70 -9.76
C SER A 35 0.59 -1.64 -10.77
N TRP A 36 1.79 -1.10 -10.64
CA TRP A 36 2.35 -0.17 -11.63
C TRP A 36 2.77 -0.86 -12.92
N SER A 37 3.19 -2.13 -12.87
CA SER A 37 3.58 -2.88 -14.06
C SER A 37 2.46 -3.00 -15.09
N VAL A 38 1.21 -2.84 -14.65
CA VAL A 38 0.02 -2.83 -15.50
C VAL A 38 0.08 -1.76 -16.60
N PHE A 39 0.74 -0.62 -16.34
CA PHE A 39 0.90 0.45 -17.34
C PHE A 39 1.87 0.08 -18.50
N TRP A 40 2.63 -1.00 -18.35
CA TRP A 40 3.50 -1.56 -19.41
C TRP A 40 2.85 -2.72 -20.17
N MET A 41 1.71 -3.22 -19.67
CA MET A 41 0.98 -4.30 -20.35
C MET A 41 0.26 -3.79 -21.61
N ASP A 42 0.08 -4.72 -22.56
CA ASP A 42 -0.66 -4.44 -23.78
C ASP A 42 -2.11 -4.05 -23.49
N ARG A 43 -2.63 -3.11 -24.27
CA ARG A 43 -3.99 -2.60 -24.14
C ARG A 43 -5.06 -3.59 -24.56
N SER A 44 -4.69 -4.60 -25.36
CA SER A 44 -5.61 -5.67 -25.76
C SER A 44 -6.09 -6.53 -24.59
N SER A 45 -5.37 -6.51 -23.46
CA SER A 45 -5.67 -7.31 -22.26
C SER A 45 -6.23 -6.46 -21.11
N VAL A 46 -7.26 -5.66 -21.39
CA VAL A 46 -7.91 -4.82 -20.35
C VAL A 46 -8.40 -5.64 -19.17
N GLY A 47 -8.92 -6.85 -19.39
CA GLY A 47 -9.35 -7.77 -18.35
C GLY A 47 -8.20 -8.13 -17.40
N ASP A 48 -7.07 -8.56 -17.94
CA ASP A 48 -5.89 -8.94 -17.14
C ASP A 48 -5.34 -7.74 -16.33
N ARG A 49 -5.38 -6.55 -16.92
CA ARG A 49 -4.98 -5.30 -16.21
C ARG A 49 -5.88 -5.02 -15.00
N MET A 50 -7.19 -5.25 -15.15
CA MET A 50 -8.14 -5.09 -14.05
C MET A 50 -7.93 -6.14 -12.98
N ASP A 51 -7.76 -7.40 -13.36
CA ASP A 51 -7.58 -8.51 -12.43
C ASP A 51 -6.35 -8.31 -11.55
N ILE A 52 -5.21 -7.95 -12.13
CA ILE A 52 -3.98 -7.64 -11.38
C ILE A 52 -4.21 -6.49 -10.40
N SER A 53 -4.90 -5.44 -10.82
CA SER A 53 -5.19 -4.28 -9.99
C SER A 53 -6.12 -4.63 -8.82
N PHE A 54 -7.16 -5.43 -9.06
CA PHE A 54 -8.08 -5.89 -8.01
C PHE A 54 -7.41 -6.84 -7.02
N ILE A 55 -6.60 -7.78 -7.50
CA ILE A 55 -5.84 -8.69 -6.64
C ILE A 55 -4.91 -7.88 -5.73
N GLY A 56 -4.23 -6.87 -6.27
CA GLY A 56 -3.37 -5.98 -5.51
C GLY A 56 -4.12 -5.27 -4.38
N ILE A 57 -5.27 -4.66 -4.67
CA ILE A 57 -6.12 -3.99 -3.66
C ILE A 57 -6.57 -4.97 -2.58
N LEU A 58 -7.12 -6.12 -2.96
CA LEU A 58 -7.59 -7.13 -2.02
C LEU A 58 -6.48 -7.61 -1.10
N THR A 59 -5.28 -7.77 -1.63
CA THR A 59 -4.11 -8.17 -0.83
C THR A 59 -3.73 -7.10 0.19
N VAL A 60 -3.68 -5.82 -0.20
CA VAL A 60 -3.37 -4.73 0.74
C VAL A 60 -4.44 -4.63 1.83
N VAL A 61 -5.72 -4.78 1.48
CA VAL A 61 -6.82 -4.80 2.45
C VAL A 61 -6.69 -5.98 3.42
N ALA A 62 -6.37 -7.18 2.91
CA ALA A 62 -6.14 -8.35 3.76
C ALA A 62 -4.99 -8.15 4.73
N TYR A 63 -3.87 -7.56 4.28
CA TYR A 63 -2.75 -7.16 5.15
C TYR A 63 -3.19 -6.15 6.21
N GLN A 64 -3.97 -5.14 5.82
CA GLN A 64 -4.46 -4.12 6.74
C GLN A 64 -5.32 -4.73 7.86
N ILE A 65 -6.22 -5.65 7.52
CA ILE A 65 -7.07 -6.35 8.50
C ILE A 65 -6.22 -7.21 9.42
N MET A 66 -5.27 -7.98 8.88
CA MET A 66 -4.40 -8.86 9.65
C MET A 66 -3.58 -8.08 10.69
N PHE A 67 -3.00 -6.95 10.29
CA PHE A 67 -2.17 -6.15 11.19
C PHE A 67 -2.98 -5.29 12.17
N SER A 68 -4.21 -4.89 11.83
CA SER A 68 -5.06 -4.15 12.76
C SER A 68 -5.52 -4.99 13.96
N ALA A 69 -5.56 -6.31 13.81
CA ALA A 69 -5.98 -7.22 14.87
C ALA A 69 -4.88 -7.52 15.90
N ASP A 70 -3.61 -7.54 15.50
CA ASP A 70 -2.52 -8.09 16.30
C ASP A 70 -1.61 -7.06 17.00
N LEU A 71 -1.79 -5.77 16.73
CA LEU A 71 -0.82 -4.76 17.17
C LEU A 71 -1.37 -3.83 18.26
N PRO A 72 -0.69 -3.74 19.44
CA PRO A 72 -0.98 -2.71 20.44
C PRO A 72 -0.66 -1.31 19.88
N LYS A 73 -1.47 -0.30 20.23
CA LYS A 73 -1.37 1.08 19.76
C LYS A 73 -0.07 1.75 20.23
N VAL A 74 0.96 1.70 19.40
CA VAL A 74 2.29 2.30 19.65
C VAL A 74 2.59 3.28 18.50
N ALA A 75 3.44 4.28 18.75
CA ALA A 75 3.69 5.37 17.80
C ALA A 75 4.14 4.94 16.39
N TYR A 76 4.95 3.88 16.26
CA TYR A 76 5.36 3.36 14.95
C TYR A 76 4.22 2.73 14.13
N LEU A 77 3.11 2.36 14.79
CA LEU A 77 1.90 1.86 14.14
C LEU A 77 1.22 2.92 13.29
N THR A 78 1.28 4.17 13.73
CA THR A 78 0.67 5.28 12.99
C THR A 78 1.37 5.47 11.65
N ILE A 79 2.70 5.37 11.60
CA ILE A 79 3.49 5.43 10.36
C ILE A 79 3.13 4.26 9.45
N LEU A 80 3.06 3.04 10.00
CA LEU A 80 2.70 1.86 9.24
C LEU A 80 1.27 1.92 8.68
N MET A 81 0.30 2.38 9.48
CA MET A 81 -1.07 2.59 9.03
C MET A 81 -1.17 3.65 7.93
N SER A 82 -0.46 4.77 8.07
CA SER A 82 -0.41 5.81 7.03
C SER A 82 0.16 5.26 5.73
N PHE A 83 1.24 4.50 5.80
CA PHE A 83 1.83 3.83 4.65
C PHE A 83 0.84 2.88 3.95
N MET A 84 0.11 2.07 4.72
CA MET A 84 -0.89 1.15 4.17
C MET A 84 -2.07 1.89 3.53
N ILE A 85 -2.56 2.96 4.14
CA ILE A 85 -3.64 3.79 3.59
C ILE A 85 -3.20 4.44 2.28
N ILE A 86 -2.01 5.03 2.23
CA ILE A 86 -1.47 5.64 1.02
C ILE A 86 -1.32 4.59 -0.09
N SER A 87 -0.82 3.40 0.23
CA SER A 87 -0.70 2.29 -0.72
C SER A 87 -2.07 1.86 -1.26
N PHE A 88 -3.06 1.72 -0.39
CA PHE A 88 -4.43 1.39 -0.78
C PHE A 88 -5.04 2.45 -1.70
N LEU A 89 -4.91 3.73 -1.35
CA LEU A 89 -5.43 4.84 -2.16
C LEU A 89 -4.73 4.90 -3.53
N THR A 90 -3.42 4.68 -3.57
CA THR A 90 -2.66 4.67 -4.82
C THR A 90 -3.10 3.52 -5.73
N MET A 91 -3.30 2.32 -5.18
CA MET A 91 -3.80 1.18 -5.94
C MET A 91 -5.24 1.39 -6.42
N SER A 92 -6.10 1.98 -5.60
CA SER A 92 -7.48 2.33 -5.99
C SER A 92 -7.49 3.36 -7.12
N ALA A 93 -6.64 4.38 -7.05
CA ALA A 93 -6.48 5.35 -8.13
C ALA A 93 -5.99 4.69 -9.43
N ASN A 94 -5.09 3.71 -9.34
CA ASN A 94 -4.62 2.94 -10.48
C ASN A 94 -5.78 2.19 -11.18
N VAL A 95 -6.69 1.57 -10.43
CA VAL A 95 -7.88 0.92 -11.01
C VAL A 95 -8.76 1.94 -11.73
N VAL A 96 -9.00 3.11 -11.12
CA VAL A 96 -9.81 4.17 -11.75
C VAL A 96 -9.19 4.63 -13.07
N VAL A 97 -7.87 4.82 -13.11
CA VAL A 97 -7.17 5.19 -14.36
C VAL A 97 -7.31 4.09 -15.42
N ASN A 98 -7.16 2.82 -15.04
CA ASN A 98 -7.36 1.71 -15.98
C ASN A 98 -8.78 1.67 -16.54
N LEU A 99 -9.80 1.97 -15.72
CA LEU A 99 -11.20 2.10 -16.18
C LEU A 99 -11.38 3.24 -17.17
N ILE A 100 -10.76 4.40 -16.90
CA ILE A 100 -10.81 5.56 -17.79
C ILE A 100 -10.16 5.22 -19.14
N VAL A 101 -8.99 4.59 -19.11
CA VAL A 101 -8.27 4.18 -20.33
C VAL A 101 -9.11 3.18 -21.13
N ALA A 102 -9.71 2.19 -20.48
CA ALA A 102 -10.60 1.22 -21.11
C ALA A 102 -11.83 1.90 -21.75
N ALA A 103 -12.43 2.88 -21.07
CA ALA A 103 -13.57 3.65 -21.60
C ALA A 103 -13.18 4.50 -22.81
N LEU A 104 -11.98 5.08 -22.82
CA LEU A 104 -11.45 5.84 -23.96
C LEU A 104 -11.19 4.92 -25.16
N ASP A 105 -10.60 3.76 -24.93
CA ASP A 105 -10.35 2.77 -25.99
C ASP A 105 -11.64 2.25 -26.61
N ASN A 106 -12.68 2.00 -25.79
CA ASN A 106 -14.01 1.61 -26.28
C ASN A 106 -14.71 2.70 -27.12
N ARG A 107 -14.33 3.96 -26.94
CA ARG A 107 -14.80 5.09 -27.76
C ARG A 107 -13.95 5.36 -29.01
N GLY A 108 -12.93 4.56 -29.25
CA GLY A 108 -12.00 4.73 -30.38
C GLY A 108 -10.96 5.85 -30.18
N LEU A 109 -10.86 6.40 -28.98
CA LEU A 109 -9.91 7.48 -28.63
C LEU A 109 -8.56 6.93 -28.14
N TYR A 110 -7.95 6.05 -28.93
CA TYR A 110 -6.70 5.36 -28.55
C TYR A 110 -5.54 6.31 -28.26
N ALA A 111 -5.46 7.43 -28.96
CA ALA A 111 -4.39 8.42 -28.76
C ALA A 111 -4.47 9.09 -27.38
N GLU A 112 -5.68 9.42 -26.93
CA GLU A 112 -5.91 10.02 -25.60
C GLU A 112 -5.63 9.02 -24.49
N GLY A 113 -6.11 7.79 -24.63
CA GLY A 113 -5.80 6.72 -23.67
C GLY A 113 -4.31 6.46 -23.57
N ASN A 114 -3.54 6.55 -24.68
CA ASN A 114 -2.08 6.39 -24.67
C ASN A 114 -1.37 7.52 -23.93
N ARG A 115 -1.86 8.73 -24.03
CA ARG A 115 -1.32 9.86 -23.25
C ARG A 115 -1.54 9.65 -21.75
N VAL A 116 -2.73 9.20 -21.37
CA VAL A 116 -3.05 8.92 -19.96
C VAL A 116 -2.13 7.84 -19.41
N ASP A 117 -1.99 6.71 -20.09
CA ASP A 117 -1.09 5.63 -19.67
C ASP A 117 0.37 6.12 -19.55
N TRP A 118 0.86 6.89 -20.51
CA TRP A 118 2.24 7.38 -20.50
C TRP A 118 2.52 8.34 -19.34
N HIS A 119 1.59 9.26 -19.05
CA HIS A 119 1.72 10.17 -17.91
C HIS A 119 1.61 9.42 -16.57
N CYS A 120 0.67 8.50 -16.46
CA CYS A 120 0.47 7.73 -15.24
C CYS A 120 1.66 6.82 -14.91
N ARG A 121 2.35 6.30 -15.93
CA ARG A 121 3.55 5.47 -15.77
C ARG A 121 4.63 6.11 -14.91
N TYR A 122 4.80 7.42 -15.00
CA TYR A 122 5.79 8.18 -14.24
C TYR A 122 5.18 8.93 -13.05
N LEU A 123 3.95 9.41 -13.21
CA LEU A 123 3.26 10.19 -12.18
C LEU A 123 2.97 9.36 -10.92
N PHE A 124 2.52 8.12 -11.08
CA PHE A 124 2.16 7.26 -9.94
C PHE A 124 3.34 6.94 -9.02
N PRO A 125 4.51 6.47 -9.51
CA PRO A 125 5.64 6.21 -8.63
C PRO A 125 6.14 7.48 -7.93
N ILE A 126 6.20 8.60 -8.63
CA ILE A 126 6.63 9.87 -8.06
C ILE A 126 5.64 10.34 -6.99
N ALA A 127 4.33 10.33 -7.29
CA ALA A 127 3.29 10.72 -6.35
C ALA A 127 3.28 9.82 -5.11
N TYR A 128 3.44 8.51 -5.28
CA TYR A 128 3.50 7.56 -4.17
C TYR A 128 4.67 7.84 -3.23
N VAL A 129 5.87 8.03 -3.76
CA VAL A 129 7.06 8.34 -2.94
C VAL A 129 6.89 9.67 -2.23
N LEU A 130 6.41 10.71 -2.94
CA LEU A 130 6.17 12.02 -2.33
C LEU A 130 5.13 11.98 -1.22
N LEU A 131 4.01 11.28 -1.41
CA LEU A 131 2.96 11.15 -0.40
C LEU A 131 3.47 10.44 0.85
N ASN A 132 4.26 9.37 0.69
CA ASN A 132 4.86 8.68 1.83
C ASN A 132 5.86 9.59 2.56
N LEU A 133 6.74 10.31 1.86
CA LEU A 133 7.69 11.23 2.47
C LEU A 133 7.00 12.39 3.22
N ILE A 134 5.92 12.93 2.67
CA ILE A 134 5.15 13.99 3.32
C ILE A 134 4.46 13.44 4.58
N ALA A 135 3.85 12.25 4.50
CA ALA A 135 3.19 11.63 5.63
C ALA A 135 4.17 11.34 6.77
N ASP A 136 5.35 10.78 6.44
CA ASP A 136 6.40 10.51 7.43
C ASP A 136 6.94 11.80 8.06
N SER A 137 7.17 12.82 7.25
CA SER A 137 7.64 14.14 7.74
C SER A 137 6.63 14.79 8.66
N PHE A 138 5.33 14.71 8.32
CA PHE A 138 4.26 15.27 9.14
C PHE A 138 4.13 14.53 10.48
N LEU A 139 4.19 13.22 10.47
CA LEU A 139 4.13 12.38 11.68
C LEU A 139 5.34 12.60 12.58
N TYR A 140 6.53 12.80 12.00
CA TYR A 140 7.74 13.10 12.77
C TYR A 140 7.69 14.49 13.41
N SER A 141 7.06 15.45 12.75
CA SER A 141 6.90 16.83 13.29
C SER A 141 5.85 16.92 14.39
N THR A 142 4.91 15.97 14.49
CA THR A 142 3.84 15.96 15.50
C THR A 142 4.12 15.01 16.68
N ALA A 143 5.19 14.23 16.62
CA ALA A 143 5.64 13.33 17.68
C ALA A 143 6.70 13.99 18.58
#